data_36a5b19718f83e76e94ff5284846d6bc
#
_entry.id   36a5b19718f83e76e94ff5284846d6bc
#
_cell.length_a   1.000
_cell.length_b   1.000
_cell.length_c   1.000
_cell.angle_alpha   90.00
_cell.angle_beta   90.00
_cell.angle_gamma   90.00
#
_symmetry.space_group_name_H-M   'P 1'
#
loop_
_entity.id
_entity.type
_entity.pdbx_description
1 polymer ?
#
loop_
_entity_poly.entity_id
_entity_poly.type
_entity_poly.pdbx_seq_one_letter_code
_entity_poly.pdbx_strand_id
1 'polypeptide(L)'
;LIALREASQARNMTLMLDITPNHCSYNHPWVKDFETHIDGNTAEFFYYDEANDVFETWLGVPSLIKLNYQSQKLRDVMYRSVDSAIRKWLQPPYNIDAWRLDVANMTGNQASDQLDHEVWRELRHYARESNPDAYLLGEYFQDGTAHLQGDELDASMNYQGFNVPLRRWLTSEAKQVI
;
A
#
# COMPACT_ATOMS: atom_id res chain seq x y z
N LEU A 1 11.39 -17.33 -2.62
CA LEU A 1 10.81 -16.74 -1.40
C LEU A 1 10.69 -17.77 -0.28
N ILE A 2 10.17 -18.99 -0.53
CA ILE A 2 10.02 -20.05 0.50
C ILE A 2 11.34 -20.32 1.21
N ALA A 3 12.42 -20.62 0.49
CA ALA A 3 13.74 -20.87 1.09
C ALA A 3 14.27 -19.65 1.91
N LEU A 4 13.97 -18.42 1.48
CA LEU A 4 14.31 -17.23 2.26
C LEU A 4 13.51 -17.18 3.56
N ARG A 5 12.21 -17.48 3.50
CA ARG A 5 11.35 -17.52 4.70
C ARG A 5 11.84 -18.57 5.71
N GLU A 6 12.13 -19.77 5.26
CA GLU A 6 12.67 -20.86 6.09
C GLU A 6 14.00 -20.48 6.74
N ALA A 7 14.92 -19.89 5.96
CA ALA A 7 16.22 -19.45 6.46
C ALA A 7 16.11 -18.30 7.48
N SER A 8 15.17 -17.37 7.29
CA SER A 8 14.88 -16.29 8.23
C SER A 8 14.30 -16.83 9.53
N GLN A 9 13.31 -17.70 9.44
CA GLN A 9 12.67 -18.32 10.60
C GLN A 9 13.65 -19.13 11.45
N ALA A 10 14.54 -19.90 10.83
CA ALA A 10 15.58 -20.65 11.52
C ALA A 10 16.56 -19.76 12.32
N ARG A 11 16.54 -18.45 12.07
CA ARG A 11 17.36 -17.44 12.74
C ARG A 11 16.55 -16.50 13.63
N ASN A 12 15.30 -16.83 13.90
CA ASN A 12 14.36 -15.96 14.62
C ASN A 12 14.22 -14.55 13.99
N MET A 13 14.27 -14.50 12.66
CA MET A 13 14.07 -13.25 11.90
C MET A 13 12.69 -13.28 11.24
N THR A 14 11.99 -12.16 11.30
CA THR A 14 10.74 -11.93 10.56
C THR A 14 11.03 -11.50 9.12
N LEU A 15 10.12 -11.82 8.21
CA LEU A 15 10.21 -11.45 6.80
C LEU A 15 9.09 -10.47 6.45
N MET A 16 9.48 -9.24 6.12
CA MET A 16 8.58 -8.21 5.60
C MET A 16 8.83 -8.06 4.09
N LEU A 17 7.76 -8.05 3.32
CA LEU A 17 7.80 -7.68 1.91
C LEU A 17 7.24 -6.27 1.71
N ASP A 18 7.54 -5.68 0.56
CA ASP A 18 7.03 -4.38 0.13
C ASP A 18 5.94 -4.55 -0.92
N ILE A 19 4.90 -3.71 -0.85
CA ILE A 19 3.86 -3.62 -1.87
C ILE A 19 3.43 -2.16 -2.04
N THR A 20 3.09 -1.77 -3.28
CA THR A 20 2.60 -0.44 -3.62
C THR A 20 1.09 -0.47 -3.88
N PRO A 21 0.24 -0.26 -2.86
CA PRO A 21 -1.21 -0.29 -3.07
C PRO A 21 -1.78 1.00 -3.67
N ASN A 22 -1.01 2.09 -3.69
CA ASN A 22 -1.48 3.41 -4.15
C ASN A 22 -1.56 3.54 -5.68
N HIS A 23 -0.66 2.92 -6.41
CA HIS A 23 -0.54 3.04 -7.87
C HIS A 23 0.11 1.78 -8.45
N CYS A 24 0.03 1.63 -9.77
CA CYS A 24 0.79 0.61 -10.48
C CYS A 24 1.55 1.21 -11.66
N SER A 25 2.49 0.44 -12.21
CA SER A 25 3.20 0.85 -13.43
C SER A 25 2.24 0.97 -14.61
N TYR A 26 2.46 1.93 -15.51
CA TYR A 26 1.79 2.00 -16.81
C TYR A 26 1.93 0.70 -17.62
N ASN A 27 2.98 -0.07 -17.40
CA ASN A 27 3.18 -1.37 -18.03
C ASN A 27 2.56 -2.55 -17.26
N HIS A 28 1.80 -2.29 -16.20
CA HIS A 28 1.13 -3.33 -15.44
C HIS A 28 0.08 -4.06 -16.30
N PRO A 29 -0.09 -5.40 -16.17
CA PRO A 29 -1.09 -6.14 -16.93
C PRO A 29 -2.51 -5.57 -16.83
N TRP A 30 -2.90 -5.01 -15.68
CA TRP A 30 -4.21 -4.37 -15.53
C TRP A 30 -4.40 -3.15 -16.42
N VAL A 31 -3.36 -2.33 -16.62
CA VAL A 31 -3.42 -1.17 -17.53
C VAL A 31 -3.49 -1.66 -18.97
N LYS A 32 -2.74 -2.71 -19.32
CA LYS A 32 -2.78 -3.28 -20.67
C LYS A 32 -4.12 -3.97 -20.98
N ASP A 33 -4.77 -4.58 -20.00
CA ASP A 33 -6.12 -5.09 -20.13
C ASP A 33 -7.12 -3.95 -20.33
N PHE A 34 -7.03 -2.87 -19.57
CA PHE A 34 -7.85 -1.66 -19.74
C PHE A 34 -7.70 -1.05 -21.14
N GLU A 35 -6.46 -0.87 -21.63
CA GLU A 35 -6.20 -0.31 -22.96
C GLU A 35 -6.79 -1.18 -24.10
N THR A 36 -6.91 -2.49 -23.86
CA THR A 36 -7.46 -3.45 -24.85
C THR A 36 -8.97 -3.62 -24.73
N HIS A 37 -9.49 -3.51 -23.50
CA HIS A 37 -10.89 -3.74 -23.14
C HIS A 37 -11.36 -2.66 -22.16
N ILE A 38 -11.65 -1.46 -22.66
CA ILE A 38 -12.00 -0.30 -21.82
C ILE A 38 -13.20 -0.54 -20.87
N ASP A 39 -14.12 -1.40 -21.27
CA ASP A 39 -15.26 -1.84 -20.46
C ASP A 39 -15.02 -3.21 -19.79
N GLY A 40 -13.77 -3.65 -19.71
CA GLY A 40 -13.37 -4.96 -19.22
C GLY A 40 -13.35 -5.07 -17.69
N ASN A 41 -12.77 -6.15 -17.20
CA ASN A 41 -12.71 -6.45 -15.77
C ASN A 41 -11.89 -5.43 -14.96
N THR A 42 -10.96 -4.74 -15.60
CA THR A 42 -10.09 -3.73 -14.99
C THR A 42 -10.57 -2.29 -15.19
N ALA A 43 -11.72 -2.09 -15.87
CA ALA A 43 -12.27 -0.77 -16.19
C ALA A 43 -12.38 0.15 -14.96
N GLU A 44 -12.82 -0.40 -13.83
CA GLU A 44 -13.02 0.35 -12.58
C GLU A 44 -11.75 0.55 -11.74
N PHE A 45 -10.61 -0.05 -12.14
CA PHE A 45 -9.39 -0.06 -11.30
C PHE A 45 -8.67 1.27 -11.27
N PHE A 46 -9.01 2.17 -12.18
CA PHE A 46 -8.28 3.41 -12.37
C PHE A 46 -9.21 4.62 -12.37
N TYR A 47 -8.68 5.78 -12.00
CA TYR A 47 -9.29 7.06 -12.32
C TYR A 47 -8.89 7.42 -13.75
N TYR A 48 -9.85 7.42 -14.66
CA TYR A 48 -9.63 7.69 -16.09
C TYR A 48 -10.56 8.80 -16.57
N ASP A 49 -9.99 9.81 -17.21
CA ASP A 49 -10.72 10.91 -17.85
C ASP A 49 -10.94 10.56 -19.33
N GLU A 50 -12.14 10.09 -19.65
CA GLU A 50 -12.51 9.72 -21.02
C GLU A 50 -12.47 10.92 -22.00
N ALA A 51 -12.72 12.14 -21.52
CA ALA A 51 -12.77 13.32 -22.38
C ALA A 51 -11.38 13.73 -22.88
N ASN A 52 -10.37 13.47 -22.08
CA ASN A 52 -8.97 13.82 -22.37
C ASN A 52 -8.10 12.60 -22.70
N ASP A 53 -8.64 11.38 -22.61
CA ASP A 53 -7.94 10.11 -22.84
C ASP A 53 -6.70 9.97 -21.92
N VAL A 54 -6.86 10.27 -20.63
CA VAL A 54 -5.75 10.25 -19.67
C VAL A 54 -6.11 9.54 -18.37
N PHE A 55 -5.15 8.82 -17.79
CA PHE A 55 -5.23 8.31 -16.44
C PHE A 55 -4.81 9.35 -15.41
N GLU A 56 -5.47 9.35 -14.26
CA GLU A 56 -4.90 9.98 -13.08
C GLU A 56 -3.63 9.24 -12.65
N THR A 57 -2.63 10.02 -12.23
CA THR A 57 -1.29 9.49 -11.91
C THR A 57 -0.83 9.95 -10.53
N TRP A 58 0.04 9.18 -9.89
CA TRP A 58 0.63 9.59 -8.64
C TRP A 58 1.53 10.83 -8.85
N LEU A 59 1.13 11.94 -8.25
CA LEU A 59 1.86 13.24 -8.30
C LEU A 59 2.23 13.71 -9.73
N GLY A 60 1.43 13.38 -10.73
CA GLY A 60 1.68 13.75 -12.12
C GLY A 60 2.77 12.94 -12.82
N VAL A 61 3.21 11.81 -12.25
CA VAL A 61 4.21 10.93 -12.86
C VAL A 61 3.52 9.98 -13.85
N PRO A 62 3.71 10.13 -15.18
CA PRO A 62 2.92 9.42 -16.19
C PRO A 62 3.06 7.89 -16.16
N SER A 63 4.14 7.38 -15.59
CA SER A 63 4.38 5.93 -15.49
C SER A 63 3.74 5.27 -14.27
N LEU A 64 3.10 6.05 -13.37
CA LEU A 64 2.56 5.58 -12.08
C LEU A 64 1.06 5.87 -12.01
N ILE A 65 0.27 4.92 -12.49
CA ILE A 65 -1.18 5.03 -12.65
C ILE A 65 -1.88 4.85 -11.31
N LYS A 66 -2.70 5.82 -10.90
CA LYS A 66 -3.42 5.84 -9.64
C LYS A 66 -4.52 4.77 -9.60
N LEU A 67 -4.57 3.98 -8.51
CA LEU A 67 -5.58 2.96 -8.28
C LEU A 67 -6.83 3.54 -7.60
N ASN A 68 -8.01 3.13 -8.08
CA ASN A 68 -9.32 3.60 -7.66
C ASN A 68 -9.98 2.63 -6.66
N TYR A 69 -9.89 2.90 -5.38
CA TYR A 69 -10.50 2.09 -4.32
C TYR A 69 -12.02 2.26 -4.14
N GLN A 70 -12.69 3.05 -4.96
CA GLN A 70 -14.15 2.94 -5.09
C GLN A 70 -14.54 1.60 -5.71
N SER A 71 -13.69 1.04 -6.59
CA SER A 71 -13.91 -0.25 -7.22
C SER A 71 -13.87 -1.40 -6.22
N GLN A 72 -14.99 -2.10 -6.10
CA GLN A 72 -15.08 -3.30 -5.29
C GLN A 72 -14.23 -4.44 -5.86
N LYS A 73 -14.16 -4.54 -7.20
CA LYS A 73 -13.31 -5.52 -7.89
C LYS A 73 -11.82 -5.29 -7.62
N LEU A 74 -11.37 -4.02 -7.57
CA LEU A 74 -9.99 -3.72 -7.19
C LEU A 74 -9.72 -4.17 -5.74
N ARG A 75 -10.63 -3.87 -4.81
CA ARG A 75 -10.48 -4.31 -3.41
C ARG A 75 -10.41 -5.83 -3.30
N ASP A 76 -11.21 -6.56 -4.11
CA ASP A 76 -11.18 -8.03 -4.12
C ASP A 76 -9.80 -8.57 -4.54
N VAL A 77 -9.24 -8.09 -5.64
CA VAL A 77 -7.94 -8.56 -6.13
C VAL A 77 -6.77 -8.02 -5.31
N MET A 78 -6.93 -6.91 -4.61
CA MET A 78 -5.89 -6.32 -3.78
C MET A 78 -5.78 -7.01 -2.41
N TYR A 79 -6.92 -7.19 -1.69
CA TYR A 79 -6.85 -7.69 -0.32
C TYR A 79 -8.03 -8.56 0.15
N ARG A 80 -9.21 -8.60 -0.51
CA ARG A 80 -10.35 -9.38 0.00
C ARG A 80 -10.29 -10.86 -0.39
N SER A 81 -10.04 -11.14 -1.67
CA SER A 81 -9.96 -12.54 -2.15
C SER A 81 -8.80 -13.28 -1.51
N VAL A 82 -8.99 -14.60 -1.30
CA VAL A 82 -7.98 -15.43 -0.63
C VAL A 82 -6.64 -15.49 -1.36
N ASP A 83 -6.67 -15.33 -2.69
CA ASP A 83 -5.51 -15.27 -3.59
C ASP A 83 -5.10 -13.84 -3.98
N SER A 84 -5.68 -12.83 -3.29
CA SER A 84 -5.36 -11.42 -3.51
C SER A 84 -3.89 -11.09 -3.30
N ALA A 85 -3.48 -9.93 -3.82
CA ALA A 85 -2.09 -9.46 -3.75
C ALA A 85 -1.54 -9.39 -2.31
N ILE A 86 -2.37 -9.07 -1.32
CA ILE A 86 -1.98 -9.02 0.10
C ILE A 86 -2.01 -10.41 0.73
N ARG A 87 -3.09 -11.17 0.58
CA ARG A 87 -3.35 -12.40 1.35
C ARG A 87 -2.50 -13.58 0.91
N LYS A 88 -2.29 -13.73 -0.39
CA LYS A 88 -1.54 -14.83 -1.01
C LYS A 88 -0.18 -15.09 -0.32
N TRP A 89 0.54 -14.05 0.01
CA TRP A 89 1.90 -14.17 0.56
C TRP A 89 1.94 -14.39 2.07
N LEU A 90 0.87 -13.98 2.77
CA LEU A 90 0.69 -14.22 4.21
C LEU A 90 0.34 -15.68 4.53
N GLN A 91 -0.04 -16.47 3.54
CA GLN A 91 -0.49 -17.86 3.66
C GLN A 91 0.57 -18.85 3.18
N PRO A 92 0.41 -20.14 3.52
CA PRO A 92 1.25 -21.21 2.96
C PRO A 92 1.22 -21.19 1.41
N PRO A 93 2.33 -21.48 0.75
CA PRO A 93 3.61 -21.89 1.32
C PRO A 93 4.56 -20.73 1.70
N TYR A 94 4.15 -19.49 1.51
CA TYR A 94 5.03 -18.33 1.64
C TYR A 94 5.20 -17.86 3.09
N ASN A 95 4.09 -17.72 3.83
CA ASN A 95 4.04 -17.37 5.25
C ASN A 95 4.93 -16.18 5.63
N ILE A 96 4.88 -15.08 4.85
CA ILE A 96 5.56 -13.86 5.28
C ILE A 96 4.90 -13.31 6.55
N ASP A 97 5.65 -12.52 7.33
CA ASP A 97 5.20 -11.99 8.61
C ASP A 97 4.60 -10.60 8.50
N ALA A 98 4.99 -9.83 7.49
CA ALA A 98 4.68 -8.41 7.44
C ALA A 98 4.64 -7.83 6.02
N TRP A 99 3.92 -6.73 5.89
CA TRP A 99 3.92 -5.86 4.72
C TRP A 99 4.43 -4.46 5.06
N ARG A 100 5.34 -3.94 4.26
CA ARG A 100 5.54 -2.50 4.14
C ARG A 100 4.66 -1.99 3.01
N LEU A 101 3.82 -1.01 3.31
CA LEU A 101 2.80 -0.45 2.42
C LEU A 101 3.32 0.88 1.88
N ASP A 102 3.75 0.89 0.61
CA ASP A 102 4.30 2.05 -0.08
C ASP A 102 3.22 3.12 -0.29
N VAL A 103 3.59 4.40 -0.10
CA VAL A 103 2.68 5.56 -0.25
C VAL A 103 1.36 5.39 0.51
N ALA A 104 1.41 4.88 1.74
CA ALA A 104 0.22 4.60 2.54
C ALA A 104 -0.63 5.86 2.81
N ASN A 105 0.00 7.03 2.90
CA ASN A 105 -0.67 8.31 3.16
C ASN A 105 -1.55 8.82 2.00
N MET A 106 -1.46 8.22 0.82
CA MET A 106 -2.25 8.63 -0.36
C MET A 106 -3.13 7.49 -0.90
N THR A 107 -2.99 6.28 -0.36
CA THR A 107 -3.79 5.12 -0.79
C THR A 107 -5.25 5.32 -0.39
N GLY A 108 -6.17 5.13 -1.34
CA GLY A 108 -7.61 5.34 -1.13
C GLY A 108 -8.06 6.79 -1.23
N ASN A 109 -7.13 7.76 -1.34
CA ASN A 109 -7.47 9.18 -1.45
C ASN A 109 -7.18 9.70 -2.85
N GLN A 110 -8.20 10.32 -3.48
CA GLN A 110 -8.08 11.01 -4.76
C GLN A 110 -9.19 12.07 -4.88
N ALA A 111 -8.81 13.33 -5.09
CA ALA A 111 -9.74 14.45 -5.17
C ALA A 111 -10.72 14.50 -3.96
N SER A 112 -12.02 14.32 -4.18
CA SER A 112 -13.04 14.26 -3.13
C SER A 112 -13.10 12.92 -2.39
N ASP A 113 -12.48 11.86 -2.93
CA ASP A 113 -12.50 10.53 -2.32
C ASP A 113 -11.52 10.49 -1.16
N GLN A 114 -12.02 10.11 0.00
CA GLN A 114 -11.25 10.01 1.25
C GLN A 114 -11.58 8.64 1.87
N LEU A 115 -11.05 7.58 1.22
CA LEU A 115 -11.35 6.19 1.55
C LEU A 115 -10.22 5.50 2.32
N ASP A 116 -9.14 6.23 2.68
CA ASP A 116 -7.96 5.66 3.31
C ASP A 116 -8.28 4.89 4.59
N HIS A 117 -9.02 5.46 5.50
CA HIS A 117 -9.42 4.79 6.74
C HIS A 117 -10.22 3.49 6.51
N GLU A 118 -11.15 3.51 5.57
CA GLU A 118 -11.94 2.32 5.20
C GLU A 118 -11.05 1.24 4.59
N VAL A 119 -10.20 1.65 3.62
CA VAL A 119 -9.27 0.74 2.92
C VAL A 119 -8.30 0.08 3.90
N TRP A 120 -7.73 0.83 4.85
CA TRP A 120 -6.79 0.27 5.81
C TRP A 120 -7.44 -0.66 6.81
N ARG A 121 -8.67 -0.37 7.28
CA ARG A 121 -9.43 -1.29 8.15
C ARG A 121 -9.77 -2.58 7.45
N GLU A 122 -10.25 -2.52 6.21
CA GLU A 122 -10.54 -3.72 5.41
C GLU A 122 -9.27 -4.52 5.14
N LEU A 123 -8.19 -3.88 4.68
CA LEU A 123 -6.92 -4.55 4.38
C LEU A 123 -6.38 -5.26 5.63
N ARG A 124 -6.37 -4.58 6.80
CA ARG A 124 -5.97 -5.20 8.07
C ARG A 124 -6.84 -6.41 8.42
N HIS A 125 -8.14 -6.29 8.29
CA HIS A 125 -9.07 -7.37 8.56
C HIS A 125 -8.70 -8.61 7.74
N TYR A 126 -8.62 -8.48 6.43
CA TYR A 126 -8.34 -9.59 5.53
C TYR A 126 -6.90 -10.12 5.62
N ALA A 127 -5.93 -9.26 5.88
CA ALA A 127 -4.56 -9.69 6.14
C ALA A 127 -4.51 -10.58 7.38
N ARG A 128 -5.18 -10.21 8.47
CA ARG A 128 -5.23 -10.96 9.72
C ARG A 128 -6.11 -12.20 9.68
N GLU A 129 -7.06 -12.29 8.79
CA GLU A 129 -7.72 -13.58 8.48
C GLU A 129 -6.74 -14.60 7.88
N SER A 130 -5.73 -14.14 7.15
CA SER A 130 -4.73 -14.99 6.51
C SER A 130 -3.56 -15.32 7.43
N ASN A 131 -3.12 -14.35 8.21
CA ASN A 131 -2.10 -14.50 9.26
C ASN A 131 -2.48 -13.58 10.43
N PRO A 132 -2.95 -14.11 11.57
CA PRO A 132 -3.37 -13.32 12.73
C PRO A 132 -2.30 -12.38 13.27
N ASP A 133 -1.02 -12.72 13.08
CA ASP A 133 0.13 -11.95 13.52
C ASP A 133 0.70 -11.03 12.42
N ALA A 134 0.01 -10.90 11.27
CA ALA A 134 0.45 -10.04 10.18
C ALA A 134 0.69 -8.61 10.66
N TYR A 135 1.88 -8.08 10.38
CA TYR A 135 2.28 -6.73 10.75
C TYR A 135 2.23 -5.78 9.54
N LEU A 136 1.59 -4.64 9.70
CA LEU A 136 1.38 -3.65 8.65
C LEU A 136 2.14 -2.35 8.95
N LEU A 137 3.22 -2.10 8.21
CA LEU A 137 4.05 -0.90 8.30
C LEU A 137 3.70 0.06 7.16
N GLY A 138 3.11 1.20 7.46
CA GLY A 138 2.80 2.21 6.44
C GLY A 138 3.97 3.15 6.16
N GLU A 139 4.24 3.42 4.88
CA GLU A 139 5.03 4.58 4.52
C GLU A 139 4.13 5.83 4.60
N TYR A 140 4.33 6.61 5.66
CA TYR A 140 3.54 7.78 5.96
C TYR A 140 4.45 9.00 6.10
N PHE A 141 4.33 9.96 5.17
CA PHE A 141 5.23 11.13 5.13
C PHE A 141 4.87 12.21 6.16
N GLN A 142 3.58 12.28 6.53
CA GLN A 142 3.05 13.23 7.50
C GLN A 142 2.83 12.56 8.86
N ASP A 143 2.04 13.21 9.72
CA ASP A 143 1.58 12.61 10.97
C ASP A 143 0.58 11.49 10.69
N GLY A 144 0.98 10.26 10.95
CA GLY A 144 0.17 9.05 10.78
C GLY A 144 -0.64 8.65 12.02
N THR A 145 -0.68 9.46 13.07
CA THR A 145 -1.31 9.11 14.35
C THR A 145 -2.75 8.62 14.21
N ALA A 146 -3.53 9.20 13.28
CA ALA A 146 -4.91 8.79 13.03
C ALA A 146 -5.03 7.32 12.58
N HIS A 147 -4.04 6.81 11.86
CA HIS A 147 -3.99 5.44 11.33
C HIS A 147 -3.34 4.42 12.29
N LEU A 148 -2.85 4.87 13.45
CA LEU A 148 -2.16 4.04 14.45
C LEU A 148 -3.00 3.78 15.70
N GLN A 149 -4.33 3.80 15.56
CA GLN A 149 -5.27 3.61 16.68
C GLN A 149 -5.55 2.13 16.99
N GLY A 150 -4.93 1.20 16.26
CA GLY A 150 -5.03 -0.24 16.51
C GLY A 150 -5.94 -1.00 15.55
N ASP A 151 -6.68 -0.29 14.71
CA ASP A 151 -7.64 -0.85 13.75
C ASP A 151 -7.20 -0.75 12.27
N GLU A 152 -6.06 -0.10 12.00
CA GLU A 152 -5.51 0.10 10.65
C GLU A 152 -4.06 -0.37 10.57
N LEU A 153 -3.08 0.53 10.65
CA LEU A 153 -1.66 0.21 10.58
C LEU A 153 -1.10 -0.13 11.97
N ASP A 154 -0.08 -0.99 12.03
CA ASP A 154 0.63 -1.31 13.27
C ASP A 154 1.74 -0.28 13.56
N ALA A 155 2.33 0.28 12.52
CA ALA A 155 3.33 1.34 12.63
C ALA A 155 3.43 2.19 11.37
N SER A 156 4.11 3.32 11.47
CA SER A 156 4.60 4.11 10.35
C SER A 156 6.11 4.13 10.30
N MET A 157 6.70 4.49 9.15
CA MET A 157 8.14 4.68 9.00
C MET A 157 8.67 5.90 9.78
N ASN A 158 7.81 6.60 10.50
CA ASN A 158 8.10 7.68 11.44
C ASN A 158 9.01 8.78 10.88
N TYR A 159 8.69 9.29 9.69
CA TYR A 159 9.42 10.40 9.09
C TYR A 159 9.40 11.65 9.96
N GLN A 160 8.23 12.03 10.50
CA GLN A 160 8.05 13.26 11.26
C GLN A 160 8.61 13.18 12.67
N GLY A 161 8.45 12.04 13.35
CA GLY A 161 8.89 11.90 14.76
C GLY A 161 10.35 11.51 14.92
N PHE A 162 11.00 10.97 13.89
CA PHE A 162 12.38 10.49 13.98
C PHE A 162 13.28 10.95 12.83
N ASN A 163 12.96 10.60 11.59
CA ASN A 163 13.86 10.83 10.45
C ASN A 163 14.15 12.33 10.24
N VAL A 164 13.11 13.16 10.15
CA VAL A 164 13.26 14.59 9.88
C VAL A 164 13.97 15.31 11.03
N PRO A 165 13.60 15.14 12.32
CA PRO A 165 14.32 15.75 13.43
C PRO A 165 15.79 15.31 13.52
N LEU A 166 16.06 14.01 13.37
CA LEU A 166 17.44 13.49 13.42
C LEU A 166 18.28 14.06 12.28
N ARG A 167 17.75 14.09 11.06
CA ARG A 167 18.46 14.64 9.90
C ARG A 167 18.76 16.13 10.10
N ARG A 168 17.79 16.91 10.56
CA ARG A 168 17.98 18.35 10.84
C ARG A 168 19.06 18.57 11.89
N TRP A 169 19.04 17.77 12.95
CA TRP A 169 20.07 17.84 13.99
C TRP A 169 21.47 17.52 13.45
N LEU A 170 21.62 16.47 12.64
CA LEU A 170 22.89 16.07 12.04
C LEU A 170 23.41 17.07 11.01
N THR A 171 22.53 17.79 10.30
CA THR A 171 22.92 18.79 9.28
C THR A 171 23.08 20.21 9.84
N SER A 172 23.13 20.37 11.18
CA SER A 172 23.23 21.68 11.87
C SER A 172 22.01 22.62 11.68
N GLU A 173 20.89 22.11 11.21
CA GLU A 173 19.61 22.84 11.12
C GLU A 173 18.84 22.83 12.47
N ALA A 174 19.47 22.34 13.52
CA ALA A 174 18.86 22.13 14.84
C ALA A 174 18.30 23.40 15.51
N LYS A 175 18.76 24.60 15.12
CA LYS A 175 18.23 25.87 15.63
C LYS A 175 16.76 26.12 15.30
N GLN A 176 16.15 25.30 14.45
CA GLN A 176 14.74 25.41 14.02
C GLN A 176 13.83 24.37 14.69
N VAL A 177 14.36 23.53 15.56
CA VAL A 177 13.64 22.35 16.11
C VAL A 177 13.26 22.55 17.58
N ILE A 178 13.64 23.66 18.20
CA ILE A 178 13.29 24.01 19.60
C ILE A 178 12.27 25.14 19.62
#